data_5e214f42eb0cc6b4c2ac53664dc42b01
#
_entry.id   5e214f42eb0cc6b4c2ac53664dc42b01
#
_cell.length_a   1.000
_cell.length_b   1.000
_cell.length_c   1.000
_cell.angle_alpha   90.00
_cell.angle_beta   90.00
_cell.angle_gamma   90.00
#
_symmetry.space_group_name_H-M   'P 1'
#
loop_
_entity.id
_entity.type
_entity.pdbx_description
1 polymer ?
#
loop_
_entity_poly.entity_id
_entity_poly.type
_entity_poly.pdbx_seq_one_letter_code
_entity_poly.pdbx_strand_id
1 'polypeptide(L)'
;AAEGTLSLAPDQPVHLAVVAGEAANSPTHDYTGEVLSSLLTTLCRQGGHLTLVEADGAPYLLYSEAVAAPDASLTENKQDQIVQAQVTQAAAFLTENAVPKTAEVDLVAALDLAALGLQGQAGNRVLYAAFNGLSTAGPMDFTQNLLRADPEAVADALEAQGNLVDLSGVHVVLTGLGDVAG
;
A
#
# COMPACT_ATOMS: atom_id res chain seq x y z
N ALA A 1 2.67 19.73 0.74
CA ALA A 1 2.77 18.39 0.15
C ALA A 1 3.45 18.55 -1.21
N ALA A 2 4.61 17.92 -1.41
CA ALA A 2 5.23 17.86 -2.73
C ALA A 2 4.47 16.79 -3.52
N GLU A 3 3.62 17.20 -4.46
CA GLU A 3 3.07 16.31 -5.47
C GLU A 3 4.20 15.90 -6.41
N GLY A 4 4.92 14.85 -6.07
CA GLY A 4 5.86 14.22 -6.96
C GLY A 4 5.07 13.43 -8.02
N THR A 5 5.26 13.73 -9.29
CA THR A 5 4.69 12.92 -10.36
C THR A 5 5.33 11.52 -10.30
N LEU A 6 4.53 10.50 -9.99
CA LEU A 6 4.99 9.12 -10.03
C LEU A 6 5.31 8.74 -11.47
N SER A 7 6.58 8.50 -11.76
CA SER A 7 7.05 8.07 -13.07
C SER A 7 7.50 6.62 -13.01
N LEU A 8 6.69 5.71 -13.55
CA LEU A 8 7.05 4.30 -13.70
C LEU A 8 7.75 4.07 -15.02
N ALA A 9 8.74 3.16 -15.04
CA ALA A 9 9.40 2.76 -16.27
C ALA A 9 8.40 2.03 -17.18
N PRO A 10 8.25 2.46 -18.44
CA PRO A 10 7.34 1.80 -19.38
C PRO A 10 7.83 0.38 -19.66
N ASP A 11 6.91 -0.50 -19.99
CA ASP A 11 7.18 -1.89 -20.40
C ASP A 11 7.94 -2.75 -19.35
N GLN A 12 7.95 -2.33 -18.11
CA GLN A 12 8.51 -3.08 -17.00
C GLN A 12 7.37 -3.61 -16.10
N PRO A 13 7.50 -4.82 -15.54
CA PRO A 13 6.52 -5.34 -14.62
C PRO A 13 6.35 -4.40 -13.42
N VAL A 14 5.14 -4.36 -12.86
CA VAL A 14 4.80 -3.55 -11.69
C VAL A 14 4.57 -4.47 -10.50
N HIS A 15 5.32 -4.25 -9.44
CA HIS A 15 5.12 -4.91 -8.15
C HIS A 15 4.49 -3.88 -7.22
N LEU A 16 3.20 -4.05 -6.96
CA LEU A 16 2.39 -3.14 -6.15
C LEU A 16 2.04 -3.79 -4.82
N ALA A 17 2.46 -3.16 -3.73
CA ALA A 17 1.99 -3.47 -2.40
C ALA A 17 1.01 -2.38 -1.93
N VAL A 18 -0.15 -2.77 -1.48
CA VAL A 18 -1.19 -1.89 -0.92
C VAL A 18 -1.33 -2.18 0.55
N VAL A 19 -1.15 -1.16 1.38
CA VAL A 19 -1.40 -1.21 2.82
C VAL A 19 -2.70 -0.47 3.10
N ALA A 20 -3.70 -1.22 3.58
CA ALA A 20 -4.94 -0.68 4.10
C ALA A 20 -4.78 -0.41 5.59
N GLY A 21 -4.70 0.85 5.99
CA GLY A 21 -4.37 1.28 7.35
C GLY A 21 -5.58 1.86 8.07
N GLU A 22 -6.71 1.19 8.05
CA GLU A 22 -7.92 1.63 8.73
C GLU A 22 -7.95 1.07 10.17
N ALA A 23 -8.31 1.93 11.12
CA ALA A 23 -8.73 1.49 12.44
C ALA A 23 -10.26 1.41 12.47
N ALA A 24 -10.83 0.59 13.34
CA ALA A 24 -12.29 0.42 13.44
C ALA A 24 -13.06 1.72 13.74
N ASN A 25 -12.37 2.76 14.19
CA ASN A 25 -12.89 4.09 14.46
C ASN A 25 -12.43 5.17 13.46
N SER A 26 -11.81 4.77 12.35
CA SER A 26 -11.39 5.67 11.27
C SER A 26 -12.43 5.72 10.15
N PRO A 27 -12.47 6.80 9.35
CA PRO A 27 -13.25 6.81 8.12
C PRO A 27 -12.78 5.71 7.17
N THR A 28 -13.72 5.06 6.50
CA THR A 28 -13.42 4.04 5.48
C THR A 28 -12.71 4.69 4.29
N HIS A 29 -11.58 4.12 3.87
CA HIS A 29 -10.84 4.60 2.71
C HIS A 29 -11.56 4.22 1.39
N ASP A 30 -11.50 5.12 0.42
CA ASP A 30 -12.01 4.87 -0.92
C ASP A 30 -10.94 4.22 -1.82
N TYR A 31 -11.02 2.91 -1.99
CA TYR A 31 -10.12 2.15 -2.87
C TYR A 31 -10.46 2.26 -4.36
N THR A 32 -11.45 3.08 -4.73
CA THR A 32 -11.78 3.39 -6.13
C THR A 32 -11.14 4.69 -6.63
N GLY A 33 -10.36 5.37 -5.76
CA GLY A 33 -9.68 6.62 -6.07
C GLY A 33 -8.76 6.54 -7.28
N GLU A 34 -8.58 7.67 -7.96
CA GLU A 34 -7.87 7.76 -9.25
C GLU A 34 -6.42 7.25 -9.18
N VAL A 35 -5.70 7.55 -8.11
CA VAL A 35 -4.29 7.16 -7.96
C VAL A 35 -4.14 5.64 -7.88
N LEU A 36 -4.91 4.99 -7.02
CA LEU A 36 -4.87 3.53 -6.88
C LEU A 36 -5.38 2.84 -8.15
N SER A 37 -6.46 3.34 -8.75
CA SER A 37 -6.99 2.82 -10.01
C SER A 37 -5.98 2.90 -11.14
N SER A 38 -5.21 4.00 -11.22
CA SER A 38 -4.13 4.16 -12.20
C SER A 38 -2.99 3.16 -11.98
N LEU A 39 -2.56 2.96 -10.73
CA LEU A 39 -1.53 1.98 -10.37
C LEU A 39 -1.97 0.55 -10.69
N LEU A 40 -3.19 0.17 -10.33
CA LEU A 40 -3.77 -1.13 -10.65
C LEU A 40 -3.91 -1.34 -12.17
N THR A 41 -4.31 -0.31 -12.91
CA THR A 41 -4.40 -0.36 -14.37
C THR A 41 -3.03 -0.62 -14.99
N THR A 42 -1.99 0.07 -14.53
CA THR A 42 -0.62 -0.13 -15.01
C THR A 42 -0.12 -1.54 -14.69
N LEU A 43 -0.35 -2.01 -13.46
CA LEU A 43 -0.02 -3.39 -13.06
C LEU A 43 -0.73 -4.42 -13.96
N CYS A 44 -2.05 -4.28 -14.15
CA CYS A 44 -2.82 -5.24 -14.95
C CYS A 44 -2.43 -5.23 -16.44
N ARG A 45 -1.98 -4.08 -16.97
CA ARG A 45 -1.47 -3.99 -18.36
C ARG A 45 -0.09 -4.59 -18.54
N GLN A 46 0.82 -4.34 -17.61
CA GLN A 46 2.23 -4.73 -17.73
C GLN A 46 2.52 -6.08 -17.09
N GLY A 47 1.62 -6.55 -16.23
CA GLY A 47 1.87 -7.70 -15.38
C GLY A 47 2.81 -7.38 -14.22
N GLY A 48 2.96 -8.33 -13.31
CA GLY A 48 3.81 -8.19 -12.15
C GLY A 48 3.27 -8.95 -10.94
N HIS A 49 3.18 -8.29 -9.79
CA HIS A 49 2.71 -8.90 -8.54
C HIS A 49 1.87 -7.90 -7.72
N LEU A 50 0.80 -8.38 -7.14
CA LEU A 50 -0.05 -7.61 -6.23
C LEU A 50 0.02 -8.20 -4.83
N THR A 51 0.36 -7.36 -3.86
CA THR A 51 0.36 -7.69 -2.43
C THR A 51 -0.59 -6.75 -1.71
N LEU A 52 -1.54 -7.28 -0.95
CA LEU A 52 -2.51 -6.51 -0.18
C LEU A 52 -2.34 -6.85 1.30
N VAL A 53 -2.16 -5.83 2.14
CA VAL A 53 -1.90 -5.95 3.58
C VAL A 53 -2.93 -5.13 4.35
N GLU A 54 -3.50 -5.70 5.39
CA GLU A 54 -4.29 -4.97 6.39
C GLU A 54 -3.38 -4.55 7.55
N ALA A 55 -3.35 -3.26 7.85
CA ALA A 55 -2.54 -2.67 8.91
C ALA A 55 -3.30 -2.60 10.24
N ASP A 56 -3.79 -3.74 10.68
CA ASP A 56 -4.41 -3.91 12.00
C ASP A 56 -3.36 -3.84 13.13
N GLY A 57 -3.75 -3.91 14.38
CA GLY A 57 -2.83 -4.05 15.52
C GLY A 57 -1.92 -5.28 15.45
N ALA A 58 -2.32 -6.28 14.67
CA ALA A 58 -1.49 -7.39 14.21
C ALA A 58 -1.64 -7.51 12.69
N PRO A 59 -0.81 -6.80 11.90
CA PRO A 59 -0.95 -6.76 10.45
C PRO A 59 -0.91 -8.13 9.79
N TYR A 60 -1.70 -8.31 8.75
CA TYR A 60 -1.78 -9.58 8.05
C TYR A 60 -1.95 -9.41 6.54
N LEU A 61 -1.52 -10.45 5.83
CA LEU A 61 -1.61 -10.52 4.38
C LEU A 61 -3.05 -10.87 3.96
N LEU A 62 -3.67 -9.99 3.16
CA LEU A 62 -4.98 -10.25 2.56
C LEU A 62 -4.84 -11.05 1.25
N TYR A 63 -3.81 -10.71 0.46
CA TYR A 63 -3.60 -11.27 -0.87
C TYR A 63 -2.16 -11.10 -1.30
N SER A 64 -1.60 -12.08 -2.02
CA SER A 64 -0.27 -11.95 -2.64
C SER A 64 -0.14 -12.92 -3.80
N GLU A 65 -0.32 -12.42 -5.03
CA GLU A 65 -0.32 -13.23 -6.25
C GLU A 65 0.31 -12.49 -7.42
N ALA A 66 0.85 -13.27 -8.36
CA ALA A 66 1.28 -12.75 -9.65
C ALA A 66 0.07 -12.32 -10.49
N VAL A 67 0.22 -11.19 -11.17
CA VAL A 67 -0.77 -10.65 -12.11
C VAL A 67 -0.20 -10.78 -13.53
N ALA A 68 -0.85 -11.54 -14.39
CA ALA A 68 -0.46 -11.68 -15.77
C ALA A 68 -1.01 -10.52 -16.61
N ALA A 69 -0.17 -9.97 -17.49
CA ALA A 69 -0.64 -9.06 -18.54
C ALA A 69 -1.62 -9.79 -19.49
N PRO A 70 -2.56 -9.06 -20.12
CA PRO A 70 -3.42 -9.65 -21.14
C PRO A 70 -2.62 -10.26 -22.30
N ASP A 71 -3.17 -11.28 -22.93
CA ASP A 71 -2.56 -11.91 -24.10
C ASP A 71 -2.40 -10.88 -25.23
N ALA A 72 -1.16 -10.69 -25.70
CA ALA A 72 -0.83 -9.73 -26.77
C ALA A 72 -1.49 -10.06 -28.12
N SER A 73 -2.01 -11.26 -28.31
CA SER A 73 -2.75 -11.66 -29.53
C SER A 73 -4.19 -11.13 -29.53
N LEU A 74 -4.70 -10.67 -28.40
CA LEU A 74 -6.04 -10.08 -28.30
C LEU A 74 -6.07 -8.66 -28.87
N THR A 75 -7.24 -8.24 -29.35
CA THR A 75 -7.45 -6.84 -29.75
C THR A 75 -7.32 -5.91 -28.54
N GLU A 76 -6.89 -4.68 -28.78
CA GLU A 76 -6.74 -3.65 -27.72
C GLU A 76 -8.00 -3.51 -26.85
N ASN A 77 -9.18 -3.46 -27.49
CA ASN A 77 -10.46 -3.39 -26.78
C ASN A 77 -10.70 -4.60 -25.84
N LYS A 78 -10.28 -5.79 -26.24
CA LYS A 78 -10.37 -6.99 -25.40
C LYS A 78 -9.40 -6.92 -24.23
N GLN A 79 -8.17 -6.48 -24.47
CA GLN A 79 -7.17 -6.26 -23.42
C GLN A 79 -7.67 -5.22 -22.40
N ASP A 80 -8.25 -4.11 -22.87
CA ASP A 80 -8.83 -3.08 -22.00
C ASP A 80 -9.98 -3.61 -21.14
N GLN A 81 -10.86 -4.40 -21.70
CA GLN A 81 -11.96 -5.04 -20.94
C GLN A 81 -11.43 -5.95 -19.83
N ILE A 82 -10.38 -6.73 -20.10
CA ILE A 82 -9.73 -7.59 -19.10
C ILE A 82 -9.12 -6.76 -17.99
N VAL A 83 -8.35 -5.72 -18.35
CA VAL A 83 -7.70 -4.82 -17.39
C VAL A 83 -8.74 -4.15 -16.49
N GLN A 84 -9.81 -3.59 -17.07
CA GLN A 84 -10.88 -2.93 -16.30
C GLN A 84 -11.58 -3.91 -15.34
N ALA A 85 -11.82 -5.14 -15.77
CA ALA A 85 -12.40 -6.17 -14.92
C ALA A 85 -11.48 -6.51 -13.73
N GLN A 86 -10.18 -6.68 -13.97
CA GLN A 86 -9.18 -6.95 -12.93
C GLN A 86 -9.06 -5.79 -11.93
N VAL A 87 -9.02 -4.55 -12.40
CA VAL A 87 -8.97 -3.35 -11.55
C VAL A 87 -10.21 -3.25 -10.67
N THR A 88 -11.38 -3.44 -11.25
CA THR A 88 -12.65 -3.42 -10.51
C THR A 88 -12.69 -4.53 -9.45
N GLN A 89 -12.22 -5.72 -9.80
CA GLN A 89 -12.16 -6.84 -8.85
C GLN A 89 -11.20 -6.58 -7.70
N ALA A 90 -10.03 -6.00 -7.96
CA ALA A 90 -9.05 -5.67 -6.92
C ALA A 90 -9.58 -4.59 -5.96
N ALA A 91 -10.22 -3.55 -6.48
CA ALA A 91 -10.84 -2.50 -5.66
C ALA A 91 -12.00 -3.04 -4.82
N ALA A 92 -12.86 -3.88 -5.40
CA ALA A 92 -13.94 -4.54 -4.67
C ALA A 92 -13.41 -5.46 -3.57
N PHE A 93 -12.38 -6.25 -3.87
CA PHE A 93 -11.73 -7.12 -2.89
C PHE A 93 -11.18 -6.33 -1.69
N LEU A 94 -10.49 -5.21 -1.92
CA LEU A 94 -10.02 -4.32 -0.86
C LEU A 94 -11.19 -3.78 -0.03
N THR A 95 -12.22 -3.26 -0.67
CA THR A 95 -13.41 -2.70 0.01
C THR A 95 -14.12 -3.73 0.89
N GLU A 96 -14.15 -4.98 0.45
CA GLU A 96 -14.83 -6.06 1.18
C GLU A 96 -13.98 -6.70 2.28
N ASN A 97 -12.66 -6.75 2.11
CA ASN A 97 -11.76 -7.53 2.95
C ASN A 97 -10.80 -6.70 3.81
N ALA A 98 -10.50 -5.45 3.44
CA ALA A 98 -9.74 -4.53 4.27
C ALA A 98 -10.64 -3.98 5.39
N VAL A 99 -11.03 -4.87 6.29
CA VAL A 99 -11.90 -4.55 7.44
C VAL A 99 -11.09 -4.71 8.72
N PRO A 100 -10.84 -3.62 9.46
CA PRO A 100 -10.06 -3.68 10.69
C PRO A 100 -10.78 -4.52 11.75
N LYS A 101 -10.03 -5.40 12.41
CA LYS A 101 -10.53 -6.27 13.49
C LYS A 101 -10.35 -5.62 14.85
N THR A 102 -9.40 -4.70 14.96
CA THR A 102 -9.09 -3.97 16.18
C THR A 102 -9.15 -2.46 15.97
N ALA A 103 -9.15 -1.69 17.05
CA ALA A 103 -9.02 -0.23 17.00
C ALA A 103 -7.55 0.23 16.92
N GLU A 104 -6.61 -0.71 16.89
CA GLU A 104 -5.18 -0.47 16.85
C GLU A 104 -4.64 -0.62 15.43
N VAL A 105 -3.58 0.12 15.12
CA VAL A 105 -2.84 0.04 13.87
C VAL A 105 -1.34 -0.04 14.19
N ASP A 106 -0.68 -1.11 13.75
CA ASP A 106 0.78 -1.21 13.73
C ASP A 106 1.30 -0.95 12.31
N LEU A 107 1.57 0.31 12.02
CA LEU A 107 1.99 0.72 10.69
C LEU A 107 3.36 0.17 10.32
N VAL A 108 4.31 0.14 11.26
CA VAL A 108 5.69 -0.32 10.97
C VAL A 108 5.67 -1.79 10.56
N ALA A 109 4.97 -2.64 11.31
CA ALA A 109 4.83 -4.04 10.96
C ALA A 109 4.06 -4.25 9.64
N ALA A 110 3.06 -3.42 9.34
CA ALA A 110 2.33 -3.48 8.07
C ALA A 110 3.21 -3.11 6.88
N LEU A 111 4.03 -2.06 7.02
CA LEU A 111 4.98 -1.65 5.98
C LEU A 111 6.06 -2.70 5.76
N ASP A 112 6.56 -3.33 6.82
CA ASP A 112 7.53 -4.41 6.72
C ASP A 112 6.95 -5.63 5.97
N LEU A 113 5.73 -6.02 6.31
CA LEU A 113 5.02 -7.10 5.62
C LEU A 113 4.78 -6.77 4.13
N ALA A 114 4.41 -5.53 3.80
CA ALA A 114 4.26 -5.07 2.42
C ALA A 114 5.60 -5.05 1.67
N ALA A 115 6.68 -4.60 2.31
CA ALA A 115 8.01 -4.56 1.74
C ALA A 115 8.52 -5.95 1.34
N LEU A 116 8.16 -7.01 2.08
CA LEU A 116 8.49 -8.39 1.71
C LEU A 116 7.96 -8.78 0.33
N GLY A 117 6.78 -8.29 -0.05
CA GLY A 117 6.21 -8.51 -1.38
C GLY A 117 6.93 -7.76 -2.51
N LEU A 118 7.76 -6.77 -2.17
CA LEU A 118 8.51 -5.94 -3.12
C LEU A 118 9.99 -6.31 -3.20
N GLN A 119 10.52 -7.02 -2.21
CA GLN A 119 11.94 -7.37 -2.15
C GLN A 119 12.34 -8.32 -3.27
N GLY A 120 13.52 -8.07 -3.85
CA GLY A 120 14.07 -8.91 -4.90
C GLY A 120 13.35 -8.87 -6.25
N GLN A 121 12.30 -8.07 -6.37
CA GLN A 121 11.56 -7.91 -7.61
C GLN A 121 12.26 -6.94 -8.56
N ALA A 122 12.36 -7.32 -9.84
CA ALA A 122 12.88 -6.46 -10.89
C ALA A 122 11.73 -5.68 -11.55
N GLY A 123 11.97 -4.41 -11.88
CA GLY A 123 10.98 -3.53 -12.50
C GLY A 123 10.50 -2.43 -11.55
N ASN A 124 9.28 -1.97 -11.77
CA ASN A 124 8.68 -0.91 -10.95
C ASN A 124 8.19 -1.47 -9.62
N ARG A 125 8.69 -0.96 -8.53
CA ARG A 125 8.25 -1.33 -7.17
C ARG A 125 7.52 -0.15 -6.55
N VAL A 126 6.27 -0.35 -6.18
CA VAL A 126 5.38 0.69 -5.65
C VAL A 126 4.74 0.21 -4.36
N LEU A 127 4.81 1.01 -3.33
CA LEU A 127 4.06 0.85 -2.10
C LEU A 127 3.01 1.96 -2.02
N TYR A 128 1.74 1.57 -1.98
CA TYR A 128 0.61 2.47 -1.76
C TYR A 128 0.06 2.22 -0.35
N ALA A 129 0.13 3.21 0.51
CA ALA A 129 -0.38 3.11 1.87
C ALA A 129 -1.52 4.11 2.10
N ALA A 130 -2.69 3.57 2.39
CA ALA A 130 -3.89 4.31 2.74
C ALA A 130 -4.05 4.30 4.26
N PHE A 131 -3.73 5.41 4.93
CA PHE A 131 -3.86 5.50 6.39
C PHE A 131 -3.83 6.96 6.86
N ASN A 132 -4.38 7.22 8.04
CA ASN A 132 -4.51 8.58 8.59
C ASN A 132 -3.20 9.18 9.16
N GLY A 133 -2.13 8.40 9.24
CA GLY A 133 -0.84 8.83 9.77
C GLY A 133 -0.60 8.49 11.24
N LEU A 134 -1.57 7.89 11.92
CA LEU A 134 -1.47 7.56 13.35
C LEU A 134 -1.36 6.06 13.55
N SER A 135 -0.17 5.60 13.92
CA SER A 135 0.04 4.26 14.46
C SER A 135 -0.27 4.25 15.96
N THR A 136 -0.99 3.26 16.42
CA THR A 136 -1.43 3.14 17.83
C THR A 136 -0.93 1.86 18.51
N ALA A 137 -0.11 1.12 17.79
CA ALA A 137 0.56 -0.09 18.28
C ALA A 137 1.99 -0.17 17.70
N GLY A 138 2.77 -1.14 18.18
CA GLY A 138 4.13 -1.37 17.71
C GLY A 138 5.13 -0.29 18.12
N PRO A 139 6.26 -0.18 17.42
CA PRO A 139 7.35 0.72 17.80
C PRO A 139 7.04 2.21 17.55
N MET A 140 6.01 2.54 16.73
CA MET A 140 5.53 3.89 16.47
C MET A 140 4.16 4.14 17.11
N ASP A 141 4.02 3.85 18.39
CA ASP A 141 2.77 4.06 19.12
C ASP A 141 2.59 5.56 19.50
N PHE A 142 1.76 6.27 18.75
CA PHE A 142 1.46 7.69 18.99
C PHE A 142 0.66 7.94 20.27
N THR A 143 0.09 6.94 20.91
CA THR A 143 -0.54 7.05 22.23
C THR A 143 0.50 7.32 23.33
N GLN A 144 1.79 7.05 23.07
CA GLN A 144 2.93 7.25 23.97
C GLN A 144 3.59 8.65 23.82
N ASN A 145 2.84 9.69 23.45
CA ASN A 145 3.32 11.06 23.27
C ASN A 145 4.29 11.31 22.09
N LEU A 146 4.41 10.41 21.12
CA LEU A 146 5.27 10.56 19.96
C LEU A 146 4.94 11.80 19.10
N LEU A 147 3.72 12.33 19.15
CA LEU A 147 3.33 13.57 18.45
C LEU A 147 4.15 14.81 18.86
N ARG A 148 4.85 14.75 19.98
CA ARG A 148 5.72 15.83 20.49
C ARG A 148 7.21 15.48 20.42
N ALA A 149 7.53 14.28 19.99
CA ALA A 149 8.90 13.83 19.85
C ALA A 149 9.58 14.49 18.64
N ASP A 150 10.89 14.61 18.71
CA ASP A 150 11.69 15.02 17.56
C ASP A 150 11.67 13.89 16.52
N PRO A 151 11.26 14.15 15.27
CA PRO A 151 11.20 13.12 14.22
C PRO A 151 12.54 12.41 13.96
N GLU A 152 13.67 13.14 14.03
CA GLU A 152 15.00 12.55 13.85
C GLU A 152 15.33 11.57 14.99
N ALA A 153 15.05 11.94 16.23
CA ALA A 153 15.27 11.07 17.38
C ALA A 153 14.37 9.81 17.33
N VAL A 154 13.15 9.92 16.79
CA VAL A 154 12.27 8.75 16.58
C VAL A 154 12.85 7.84 15.50
N ALA A 155 13.31 8.39 14.39
CA ALA A 155 13.93 7.62 13.30
C ALA A 155 15.18 6.89 13.79
N ASP A 156 16.08 7.56 14.51
CA ASP A 156 17.28 6.97 15.11
C ASP A 156 16.95 5.82 16.08
N ALA A 157 15.89 6.00 16.88
CA ALA A 157 15.44 4.95 17.80
C ALA A 157 14.87 3.71 17.06
N LEU A 158 14.13 3.92 15.98
CA LEU A 158 13.62 2.84 15.12
C LEU A 158 14.79 2.09 14.45
N GLU A 159 15.79 2.81 13.94
CA GLU A 159 16.99 2.22 13.34
C GLU A 159 17.75 1.38 14.37
N ALA A 160 18.02 1.93 15.55
CA ALA A 160 18.76 1.25 16.61
C ALA A 160 18.03 -0.04 17.10
N GLN A 161 16.72 -0.10 16.98
CA GLN A 161 15.90 -1.26 17.32
C GLN A 161 15.72 -2.25 16.16
N GLY A 162 16.22 -1.93 14.96
CA GLY A 162 16.03 -2.73 13.75
C GLY A 162 14.61 -2.69 13.20
N ASN A 163 13.86 -1.63 13.49
CA ASN A 163 12.47 -1.43 13.08
C ASN A 163 12.31 -0.52 11.85
N LEU A 164 13.41 -0.14 11.19
CA LEU A 164 13.33 0.55 9.92
C LEU A 164 13.02 -0.42 8.79
N VAL A 165 12.00 -0.08 8.01
CA VAL A 165 11.64 -0.83 6.81
C VAL A 165 12.51 -0.39 5.65
N ASP A 166 13.17 -1.33 4.97
CA ASP A 166 13.94 -1.01 3.76
C ASP A 166 13.01 -0.85 2.55
N LEU A 167 12.82 0.39 2.15
CA LEU A 167 12.07 0.79 0.96
C LEU A 167 12.98 1.38 -0.12
N SER A 168 14.27 1.03 -0.13
CA SER A 168 15.22 1.49 -1.13
C SER A 168 14.78 1.11 -2.54
N GLY A 169 14.65 2.11 -3.42
CA GLY A 169 14.19 1.94 -4.80
C GLY A 169 12.71 1.59 -4.94
N VAL A 170 11.91 1.80 -3.91
CA VAL A 170 10.45 1.69 -3.93
C VAL A 170 9.84 3.09 -4.06
N HIS A 171 8.88 3.25 -4.98
CA HIS A 171 8.05 4.44 -5.03
C HIS A 171 6.98 4.34 -3.94
N VAL A 172 6.94 5.32 -3.04
CA VAL A 172 5.98 5.33 -1.93
C VAL A 172 4.91 6.38 -2.18
N VAL A 173 3.65 5.95 -2.13
CA VAL A 173 2.46 6.79 -2.23
C VAL A 173 1.69 6.69 -0.93
N LEU A 174 1.52 7.81 -0.24
CA LEU A 174 0.75 7.90 1.00
C LEU A 174 -0.54 8.69 0.74
N THR A 175 -1.66 8.19 1.23
CA THR A 175 -2.97 8.84 1.11
C THR A 175 -3.75 8.74 2.41
N GLY A 176 -4.68 9.68 2.64
CA GLY A 176 -5.49 9.74 3.85
C GLY A 176 -4.79 10.37 5.06
N LEU A 177 -3.59 10.92 4.89
CA LEU A 177 -2.85 11.55 5.99
C LEU A 177 -3.64 12.73 6.59
N GLY A 178 -3.90 12.65 7.89
CA GLY A 178 -4.65 13.67 8.64
C GLY A 178 -6.17 13.47 8.60
N ASP A 179 -6.69 12.46 7.93
CA ASP A 179 -8.11 12.10 7.96
C ASP A 179 -8.42 11.42 9.30
N VAL A 180 -9.00 12.16 10.22
CA VAL A 180 -9.43 11.66 11.53
C VAL A 180 -10.94 11.81 11.65
N ALA A 181 -11.58 10.83 12.28
CA ALA A 181 -12.99 10.93 12.61
C ALA A 181 -13.19 12.09 13.58
N GLY A 182 -14.08 13.03 13.21
CA GLY A 182 -14.47 14.18 14.03
C GLY A 182 -15.49 13.82 15.12
#